data_a03167b1075678aef1c97dbd6503c9ff
#
_entry.id   a03167b1075678aef1c97dbd6503c9ff
#
_cell.length_a   1.000
_cell.length_b   1.000
_cell.length_c   1.000
_cell.angle_alpha   90.00
_cell.angle_beta   90.00
_cell.angle_gamma   90.00
#
_symmetry.space_group_name_H-M   'P 1'
#
loop_
_entity.id
_entity.type
_entity.pdbx_description
1 polymer ?
#
loop_
_entity_poly.entity_id
_entity_poly.type
_entity_poly.pdbx_seq_one_letter_code
_entity_poly.pdbx_strand_id
1 'polypeptide(L)'
;MKKLFALAIAVVAGLSVQAQNVQLHYDFGHLNDNLSARPKLTSTVEMFKPDKWGNTFFFVDMDYADNGVASAYWEISRELKFWQAPVAIHVEYNGGLAKGVGSYNDAYLAGVTYSWNDKDFNSGFTFTPMYKYLAKHDKKHSWQLTATWYMNFCNRLLTFNGFADFWGDRRFTDGQNIAIFLTEPQFWVNLNRIKGVSDDFKLSVGTEWEISNNFVNQNHRWYCLPTLAAKWTF
;
A
#
# COMPACT_ATOMS: atom_id res chain seq x y z
N MET A 1 -2.59 25.98 5.18
CA MET A 1 -2.18 25.12 4.05
C MET A 1 -0.65 25.05 3.86
N LYS A 2 0.09 26.14 3.65
CA LYS A 2 1.56 26.10 3.42
C LYS A 2 2.39 25.48 4.55
N LYS A 3 1.96 25.54 5.81
CA LYS A 3 2.71 25.00 6.97
C LYS A 3 2.55 23.48 7.17
N LEU A 4 1.43 22.89 6.78
CA LEU A 4 1.21 21.45 6.86
C LEU A 4 1.96 20.69 5.74
N PHE A 5 2.03 21.27 4.55
CA PHE A 5 2.83 20.72 3.45
C PHE A 5 4.33 20.75 3.78
N ALA A 6 4.81 21.78 4.45
CA ALA A 6 6.20 21.88 4.88
C ALA A 6 6.55 20.86 5.99
N LEU A 7 5.60 20.50 6.86
CA LEU A 7 5.83 19.52 7.92
C LEU A 7 5.94 18.09 7.38
N ALA A 8 5.11 17.70 6.42
CA ALA A 8 5.19 16.40 5.75
C ALA A 8 6.54 16.23 5.01
N ILE A 9 7.02 17.30 4.33
CA ILE A 9 8.30 17.28 3.63
C ILE A 9 9.49 17.28 4.62
N ALA A 10 9.39 17.96 5.76
CA ALA A 10 10.48 18.04 6.76
C ALA A 10 10.71 16.72 7.51
N VAL A 11 9.69 15.89 7.72
CA VAL A 11 9.82 14.56 8.33
C VAL A 11 10.56 13.61 7.40
N VAL A 12 10.40 13.75 6.08
CA VAL A 12 11.05 12.89 5.07
C VAL A 12 12.52 13.27 4.84
N ALA A 13 12.88 14.55 4.98
CA ALA A 13 14.26 15.05 4.71
C ALA A 13 15.32 14.63 5.75
N GLY A 14 14.91 14.09 6.90
CA GLY A 14 15.84 13.70 7.99
C GLY A 14 16.29 12.24 7.96
N LEU A 15 15.74 11.41 7.07
CA LEU A 15 16.01 9.98 7.04
C LEU A 15 16.79 9.61 5.75
N SER A 16 18.08 9.42 5.87
CA SER A 16 18.92 8.86 4.81
C SER A 16 18.57 7.37 4.62
N VAL A 17 17.48 7.07 3.90
CA VAL A 17 17.01 5.69 3.69
C VAL A 17 16.87 5.42 2.19
N GLN A 18 17.45 4.32 1.74
CA GLN A 18 17.22 3.81 0.39
C GLN A 18 15.79 3.28 0.28
N ALA A 19 15.10 3.60 -0.81
CA ALA A 19 13.73 3.21 -1.14
C ALA A 19 12.61 3.84 -0.27
N GLN A 20 12.67 5.17 -0.08
CA GLN A 20 11.53 5.97 0.36
C GLN A 20 10.89 6.67 -0.84
N ASN A 21 9.59 6.73 -0.85
CA ASN A 21 8.87 7.51 -1.85
C ASN A 21 7.65 8.24 -1.27
N VAL A 22 7.24 9.28 -1.96
CA VAL A 22 5.98 9.98 -1.76
C VAL A 22 5.20 9.91 -3.06
N GLN A 23 3.95 9.50 -2.96
CA GLN A 23 3.04 9.38 -4.09
C GLN A 23 1.86 10.35 -3.91
N LEU A 24 1.31 10.80 -5.02
CA LEU A 24 0.08 11.57 -5.07
C LEU A 24 -0.81 10.96 -6.13
N HIS A 25 -2.00 10.54 -5.75
CA HIS A 25 -2.97 9.84 -6.58
C HIS A 25 -4.22 10.71 -6.74
N TYR A 26 -4.67 10.88 -7.99
CA TYR A 26 -5.99 11.41 -8.29
C TYR A 26 -6.92 10.25 -8.63
N ASP A 27 -7.92 10.01 -7.78
CA ASP A 27 -8.84 8.88 -7.87
C ASP A 27 -10.01 9.21 -8.81
N PHE A 28 -10.17 8.44 -9.88
CA PHE A 28 -11.31 8.53 -10.81
C PHE A 28 -12.54 7.76 -10.31
N GLY A 29 -12.44 6.99 -9.23
CA GLY A 29 -13.56 6.27 -8.65
C GLY A 29 -14.71 7.18 -8.21
N HIS A 30 -14.41 8.44 -7.85
CA HIS A 30 -15.44 9.44 -7.51
C HIS A 30 -16.37 9.80 -8.67
N LEU A 31 -16.02 9.46 -9.91
CA LEU A 31 -16.88 9.66 -11.09
C LEU A 31 -18.00 8.61 -11.17
N ASN A 32 -17.94 7.57 -10.38
CA ASN A 32 -19.04 6.62 -10.22
C ASN A 32 -20.08 7.22 -9.26
N ASP A 33 -21.33 7.39 -9.68
CA ASP A 33 -22.39 8.00 -8.90
C ASP A 33 -22.57 7.35 -7.52
N ASN A 34 -22.38 6.03 -7.42
CA ASN A 34 -22.48 5.29 -6.16
C ASN A 34 -21.25 5.50 -5.23
N LEU A 35 -20.19 6.15 -5.70
CA LEU A 35 -18.93 6.36 -5.01
C LEU A 35 -18.52 7.85 -5.03
N SER A 36 -19.46 8.75 -5.31
CA SER A 36 -19.19 10.20 -5.41
C SER A 36 -18.61 10.83 -4.14
N ALA A 37 -18.80 10.19 -2.98
CA ALA A 37 -18.24 10.60 -1.70
C ALA A 37 -16.77 10.16 -1.49
N ARG A 38 -16.16 9.38 -2.41
CA ARG A 38 -14.76 9.01 -2.32
C ARG A 38 -13.85 10.24 -2.38
N PRO A 39 -12.76 10.26 -1.60
CA PRO A 39 -11.72 11.26 -1.74
C PRO A 39 -11.20 11.31 -3.18
N LYS A 40 -11.00 12.52 -3.69
CA LYS A 40 -10.44 12.71 -5.03
C LYS A 40 -8.92 12.61 -5.05
N LEU A 41 -8.31 12.81 -3.91
CA LEU A 41 -6.86 12.88 -3.78
C LEU A 41 -6.42 12.07 -2.58
N THR A 42 -5.41 11.21 -2.80
CA THR A 42 -4.71 10.45 -1.77
C THR A 42 -3.22 10.71 -1.90
N SER A 43 -2.52 10.91 -0.80
CA SER A 43 -1.06 10.86 -0.78
C SER A 43 -0.57 9.68 0.03
N THR A 44 0.43 8.98 -0.52
CA THR A 44 1.09 7.86 0.13
C THR A 44 2.53 8.23 0.47
N VAL A 45 2.95 7.93 1.69
CA VAL A 45 4.36 7.90 2.09
C VAL A 45 4.73 6.45 2.32
N GLU A 46 5.70 5.96 1.59
CA GLU A 46 6.11 4.55 1.64
C GLU A 46 7.61 4.42 1.90
N MET A 47 8.00 3.41 2.67
CA MET A 47 9.38 3.05 2.92
C MET A 47 9.57 1.54 2.90
N PHE A 48 10.57 1.08 2.14
CA PHE A 48 11.12 -0.27 2.24
C PHE A 48 12.60 -0.18 2.63
N LYS A 49 12.97 -0.81 3.75
CA LYS A 49 14.34 -0.79 4.26
C LYS A 49 14.82 -2.20 4.59
N PRO A 50 15.68 -2.81 3.74
CA PRO A 50 16.35 -4.05 4.07
C PRO A 50 17.49 -3.82 5.08
N ASP A 51 17.75 -4.82 5.91
CA ASP A 51 18.91 -4.88 6.80
C ASP A 51 19.43 -6.33 6.95
N LYS A 52 20.44 -6.53 7.80
CA LYS A 52 21.06 -7.86 8.00
C LYS A 52 20.11 -8.91 8.60
N TRP A 53 18.97 -8.50 9.17
CA TRP A 53 18.03 -9.37 9.84
C TRP A 53 16.71 -9.55 9.09
N GLY A 54 16.58 -8.94 7.90
CA GLY A 54 15.37 -8.96 7.09
C GLY A 54 15.06 -7.61 6.47
N ASN A 55 13.83 -7.13 6.62
CA ASN A 55 13.44 -5.80 6.16
C ASN A 55 12.32 -5.21 7.02
N THR A 56 12.19 -3.89 6.95
CA THR A 56 11.04 -3.14 7.48
C THR A 56 10.33 -2.49 6.31
N PHE A 57 9.03 -2.61 6.27
CA PHE A 57 8.18 -1.92 5.32
C PHE A 57 7.12 -1.13 6.09
N PHE A 58 6.80 0.06 5.63
CA PHE A 58 5.60 0.77 6.04
C PHE A 58 5.08 1.65 4.93
N PHE A 59 3.79 1.92 4.96
CA PHE A 59 3.19 3.03 4.24
C PHE A 59 2.15 3.74 5.10
N VAL A 60 1.85 4.97 4.70
CA VAL A 60 0.77 5.79 5.25
C VAL A 60 0.05 6.43 4.09
N ASP A 61 -1.22 6.11 3.93
CA ASP A 61 -2.14 6.77 3.01
C ASP A 61 -2.91 7.86 3.72
N MET A 62 -3.03 9.00 3.09
CA MET A 62 -3.81 10.13 3.59
C MET A 62 -4.80 10.56 2.52
N ASP A 63 -6.08 10.39 2.81
CA ASP A 63 -7.18 10.84 1.96
C ASP A 63 -7.55 12.29 2.27
N TYR A 64 -7.78 13.07 1.22
CA TYR A 64 -8.07 14.48 1.34
C TYR A 64 -9.54 14.80 0.99
N ALA A 65 -10.16 15.61 1.84
CA ALA A 65 -11.42 16.29 1.57
C ALA A 65 -11.20 17.81 1.57
N ASP A 66 -12.25 18.59 1.35
CA ASP A 66 -12.18 20.05 1.26
C ASP A 66 -11.50 20.74 2.46
N ASN A 67 -11.56 20.12 3.63
CA ASN A 67 -10.98 20.63 4.88
C ASN A 67 -9.60 20.01 5.24
N GLY A 68 -8.89 19.42 4.28
CA GLY A 68 -7.59 18.77 4.49
C GLY A 68 -7.72 17.24 4.65
N VAL A 69 -6.88 16.61 5.47
CA VAL A 69 -6.88 15.16 5.66
C VAL A 69 -8.20 14.72 6.30
N ALA A 70 -8.94 13.84 5.62
CA ALA A 70 -10.20 13.25 6.06
C ALA A 70 -9.98 11.91 6.78
N SER A 71 -9.05 11.10 6.27
CA SER A 71 -8.64 9.83 6.86
C SER A 71 -7.16 9.58 6.62
N ALA A 72 -6.58 8.73 7.45
CA ALA A 72 -5.26 8.16 7.24
C ALA A 72 -5.30 6.67 7.58
N TYR A 73 -4.66 5.86 6.75
CA TYR A 73 -4.44 4.43 6.97
C TYR A 73 -2.96 4.14 6.90
N TRP A 74 -2.48 3.21 7.71
CA TRP A 74 -1.08 2.81 7.69
C TRP A 74 -0.92 1.32 7.98
N GLU A 75 0.13 0.78 7.39
CA GLU A 75 0.66 -0.52 7.74
C GLU A 75 2.13 -0.39 8.08
N ILE A 76 2.57 -1.16 9.04
CA ILE A 76 3.99 -1.32 9.37
C ILE A 76 4.28 -2.80 9.56
N SER A 77 5.23 -3.32 8.81
CA SER A 77 5.62 -4.72 8.89
C SER A 77 7.12 -4.90 9.08
N ARG A 78 7.47 -6.03 9.68
CA ARG A 78 8.83 -6.49 9.86
C ARG A 78 8.96 -7.94 9.41
N GLU A 79 9.87 -8.16 8.48
CA GLU A 79 10.37 -9.48 8.10
C GLU A 79 11.61 -9.82 8.93
N LEU A 80 11.64 -11.01 9.54
CA LEU A 80 12.79 -11.50 10.30
C LEU A 80 13.33 -12.77 9.65
N LYS A 81 14.63 -12.75 9.31
CA LYS A 81 15.30 -13.82 8.60
C LYS A 81 16.74 -13.99 9.11
N PHE A 82 16.98 -15.10 9.81
CA PHE A 82 18.27 -15.45 10.39
C PHE A 82 18.93 -16.66 9.71
N TRP A 83 18.40 -17.10 8.56
CA TRP A 83 18.77 -18.31 7.82
C TRP A 83 18.82 -18.08 6.31
N GLN A 84 19.29 -19.10 5.58
CA GLN A 84 19.47 -18.99 4.12
C GLN A 84 18.22 -19.34 3.28
N ALA A 85 17.21 -20.01 3.89
CA ALA A 85 16.00 -20.37 3.16
C ALA A 85 15.23 -19.12 2.66
N PRO A 86 14.46 -19.20 1.55
CA PRO A 86 13.72 -18.08 0.98
C PRO A 86 12.44 -17.73 1.75
N VAL A 87 12.42 -17.96 3.05
CA VAL A 87 11.30 -17.68 3.95
C VAL A 87 11.73 -16.78 5.09
N ALA A 88 10.84 -15.92 5.56
CA ALA A 88 11.02 -15.03 6.70
C ALA A 88 9.83 -15.13 7.65
N ILE A 89 10.02 -14.85 8.94
CA ILE A 89 8.90 -14.61 9.87
C ILE A 89 8.38 -13.21 9.60
N HIS A 90 7.07 -13.07 9.49
CA HIS A 90 6.39 -11.80 9.24
C HIS A 90 5.57 -11.39 10.47
N VAL A 91 5.68 -10.12 10.85
CA VAL A 91 4.81 -9.46 11.82
C VAL A 91 4.39 -8.10 11.28
N GLU A 92 3.13 -7.75 11.49
CA GLU A 92 2.54 -6.53 10.91
C GLU A 92 1.51 -5.92 11.85
N TYR A 93 1.39 -4.61 11.80
CA TYR A 93 0.33 -3.84 12.44
C TYR A 93 -0.31 -2.91 11.43
N ASN A 94 -1.65 -2.93 11.35
CA ASN A 94 -2.46 -2.08 10.50
C ASN A 94 -3.36 -1.22 11.36
N GLY A 95 -3.39 0.07 11.07
CA GLY A 95 -4.18 1.04 11.80
C GLY A 95 -4.73 2.15 10.93
N GLY A 96 -5.63 2.94 11.47
CA GLY A 96 -6.17 4.08 10.75
C GLY A 96 -6.85 5.08 11.66
N LEU A 97 -7.02 6.29 11.14
CA LEU A 97 -7.76 7.39 11.75
C LEU A 97 -8.69 8.00 10.71
N ALA A 98 -9.92 8.28 11.09
CA ALA A 98 -10.83 9.03 10.25
C ALA A 98 -11.49 10.18 11.05
N LYS A 99 -11.64 11.33 10.40
CA LYS A 99 -12.23 12.52 11.00
C LYS A 99 -13.68 12.23 11.45
N GLY A 100 -13.97 12.49 12.70
CA GLY A 100 -15.30 12.25 13.29
C GLY A 100 -15.59 10.79 13.70
N VAL A 101 -14.69 9.86 13.37
CA VAL A 101 -14.81 8.43 13.73
C VAL A 101 -13.77 8.04 14.80
N GLY A 102 -12.57 8.60 14.72
CA GLY A 102 -11.44 8.21 15.54
C GLY A 102 -10.61 7.08 14.90
N SER A 103 -9.94 6.26 15.70
CA SER A 103 -9.13 5.17 15.20
C SER A 103 -9.97 3.95 14.79
N TYR A 104 -9.55 3.29 13.70
CA TYR A 104 -10.15 2.07 13.16
C TYR A 104 -9.06 1.06 12.76
N ASN A 105 -9.46 -0.17 12.44
CA ASN A 105 -8.59 -1.24 11.93
C ASN A 105 -7.34 -1.52 12.77
N ASP A 106 -7.43 -1.58 14.09
CA ASP A 106 -6.29 -2.07 14.90
C ASP A 106 -6.12 -3.58 14.69
N ALA A 107 -5.39 -3.95 13.62
CA ALA A 107 -5.12 -5.33 13.26
C ALA A 107 -3.65 -5.67 13.53
N TYR A 108 -3.41 -6.84 14.11
CA TYR A 108 -2.08 -7.42 14.32
C TYR A 108 -2.00 -8.71 13.52
N LEU A 109 -0.99 -8.81 12.66
CA LEU A 109 -0.82 -9.96 11.80
C LEU A 109 0.52 -10.65 12.10
N ALA A 110 0.51 -11.96 12.00
CA ALA A 110 1.73 -12.77 12.14
C ALA A 110 1.68 -13.94 11.15
N GLY A 111 2.78 -14.18 10.45
CA GLY A 111 2.83 -15.18 9.41
C GLY A 111 4.23 -15.52 8.96
N VAL A 112 4.32 -16.08 7.77
CA VAL A 112 5.57 -16.46 7.12
C VAL A 112 5.55 -15.94 5.68
N THR A 113 6.58 -15.21 5.29
CA THR A 113 6.74 -14.74 3.91
C THR A 113 7.69 -15.65 3.14
N TYR A 114 7.23 -16.17 2.02
CA TYR A 114 8.10 -16.71 0.96
C TYR A 114 8.45 -15.59 0.00
N SER A 115 9.74 -15.46 -0.36
CA SER A 115 10.23 -14.44 -1.29
C SER A 115 11.06 -15.05 -2.40
N TRP A 116 10.83 -14.58 -3.61
CA TRP A 116 11.64 -14.89 -4.78
C TRP A 116 12.01 -13.61 -5.54
N ASN A 117 13.26 -13.53 -5.98
CA ASN A 117 13.73 -12.46 -6.86
C ASN A 117 14.60 -13.06 -7.94
N ASP A 118 14.62 -12.45 -9.13
CA ASP A 118 15.62 -12.77 -10.12
C ASP A 118 17.03 -12.28 -9.68
N LYS A 119 18.07 -12.73 -10.38
CA LYS A 119 19.46 -12.45 -10.01
C LYS A 119 19.82 -10.96 -10.07
N ASP A 120 19.15 -10.21 -10.93
CA ASP A 120 19.42 -8.79 -11.20
C ASP A 120 18.42 -7.86 -10.47
N PHE A 121 17.53 -8.43 -9.68
CA PHE A 121 16.44 -7.72 -9.00
C PHE A 121 15.60 -6.85 -9.96
N ASN A 122 15.34 -7.37 -11.16
CA ASN A 122 14.41 -6.75 -12.10
C ASN A 122 13.00 -7.23 -11.90
N SER A 123 12.82 -8.42 -11.32
CA SER A 123 11.51 -8.94 -10.94
C SER A 123 11.57 -9.76 -9.65
N GLY A 124 10.48 -9.76 -8.93
CA GLY A 124 10.32 -10.54 -7.73
C GLY A 124 8.89 -10.59 -7.27
N PHE A 125 8.62 -11.53 -6.38
CA PHE A 125 7.34 -11.61 -5.69
C PHE A 125 7.51 -12.14 -4.27
N THR A 126 6.51 -11.85 -3.43
CA THR A 126 6.36 -12.45 -2.11
C THR A 126 4.98 -13.08 -1.98
N PHE A 127 4.87 -14.04 -1.07
CA PHE A 127 3.60 -14.62 -0.67
C PHE A 127 3.61 -14.86 0.85
N THR A 128 2.61 -14.30 1.54
CA THR A 128 2.57 -14.24 3.00
C THR A 128 1.21 -14.69 3.53
N PRO A 129 1.03 -15.96 3.91
CA PRO A 129 -0.10 -16.39 4.72
C PRO A 129 0.05 -15.91 6.17
N MET A 130 -1.02 -15.34 6.74
CA MET A 130 -1.01 -14.72 8.06
C MET A 130 -2.24 -15.08 8.89
N TYR A 131 -2.03 -15.24 10.18
CA TYR A 131 -3.07 -15.08 11.17
C TYR A 131 -3.29 -13.58 11.42
N LYS A 132 -4.57 -13.17 11.50
CA LYS A 132 -4.98 -11.77 11.70
C LYS A 132 -5.81 -11.63 12.98
N TYR A 133 -5.37 -10.75 13.88
CA TYR A 133 -6.09 -10.40 15.09
C TYR A 133 -6.64 -8.97 14.99
N LEU A 134 -7.96 -8.81 15.12
CA LEU A 134 -8.70 -7.55 15.00
C LEU A 134 -9.09 -7.06 16.39
N ALA A 135 -8.34 -6.10 16.96
CA ALA A 135 -8.50 -5.71 18.36
C ALA A 135 -9.85 -5.06 18.70
N LYS A 136 -10.46 -4.38 17.73
CA LYS A 136 -11.73 -3.62 17.95
C LYS A 136 -12.98 -4.30 17.38
N HIS A 137 -12.86 -5.55 16.93
CA HIS A 137 -13.97 -6.31 16.37
C HIS A 137 -14.52 -7.30 17.39
N ASP A 138 -15.81 -7.61 17.32
CA ASP A 138 -16.44 -8.66 18.15
C ASP A 138 -15.81 -10.02 17.85
N LYS A 139 -15.58 -10.34 16.58
CA LYS A 139 -14.83 -11.50 16.16
C LYS A 139 -13.38 -11.10 15.88
N LYS A 140 -12.51 -11.38 16.83
CA LYS A 140 -11.13 -10.92 16.84
C LYS A 140 -10.18 -11.74 15.96
N HIS A 141 -10.56 -12.94 15.57
CA HIS A 141 -9.67 -13.90 14.91
C HIS A 141 -10.04 -14.06 13.45
N SER A 142 -9.07 -13.90 12.56
CA SER A 142 -9.19 -14.04 11.12
C SER A 142 -7.88 -14.52 10.50
N TRP A 143 -7.82 -14.50 9.19
CA TRP A 143 -6.67 -14.86 8.37
C TRP A 143 -6.53 -13.87 7.22
N GLN A 144 -5.32 -13.74 6.70
CA GLN A 144 -5.02 -12.95 5.50
C GLN A 144 -3.96 -13.66 4.66
N LEU A 145 -4.11 -13.58 3.35
CA LEU A 145 -3.12 -13.96 2.36
C LEU A 145 -2.71 -12.71 1.61
N THR A 146 -1.44 -12.36 1.63
CA THR A 146 -0.88 -11.23 0.89
C THR A 146 0.11 -11.74 -0.14
N ALA A 147 -0.02 -11.27 -1.37
CA ALA A 147 0.98 -11.43 -2.42
C ALA A 147 1.45 -10.05 -2.87
N THR A 148 2.77 -9.86 -3.03
CA THR A 148 3.32 -8.64 -3.63
C THR A 148 4.18 -8.99 -4.83
N TRP A 149 4.34 -8.08 -5.77
CA TRP A 149 5.22 -8.28 -6.92
C TRP A 149 5.83 -6.97 -7.40
N TYR A 150 6.95 -7.09 -8.08
CA TYR A 150 7.52 -6.00 -8.88
C TYR A 150 8.18 -6.56 -10.14
N MET A 151 8.09 -5.81 -11.23
CA MET A 151 8.75 -6.09 -12.50
C MET A 151 9.21 -4.78 -13.15
N ASN A 152 10.47 -4.73 -13.56
CA ASN A 152 11.06 -3.60 -14.25
C ASN A 152 11.36 -3.98 -15.70
N PHE A 153 10.94 -3.13 -16.64
CA PHE A 153 11.09 -3.36 -18.09
C PHE A 153 11.86 -2.21 -18.74
N CYS A 154 12.33 -2.44 -19.97
CA CYS A 154 12.94 -1.39 -20.81
C CYS A 154 14.04 -0.63 -20.05
N ASN A 155 15.02 -1.34 -19.47
CA ASN A 155 16.10 -0.76 -18.65
C ASN A 155 15.57 0.07 -17.47
N ARG A 156 14.53 -0.43 -16.82
CA ARG A 156 13.82 0.22 -15.68
C ARG A 156 13.09 1.53 -16.05
N LEU A 157 12.88 1.79 -17.34
CA LEU A 157 11.99 2.89 -17.76
C LEU A 157 10.56 2.64 -17.29
N LEU A 158 10.12 1.38 -17.34
CA LEU A 158 8.79 0.97 -16.91
C LEU A 158 8.89 0.07 -15.69
N THR A 159 8.03 0.31 -14.70
CA THR A 159 7.85 -0.54 -13.52
C THR A 159 6.40 -0.95 -13.40
N PHE A 160 6.15 -2.23 -13.21
CA PHE A 160 4.86 -2.80 -12.83
C PHE A 160 5.03 -3.44 -11.45
N ASN A 161 4.29 -2.96 -10.46
CA ASN A 161 4.32 -3.49 -9.11
C ASN A 161 2.92 -3.46 -8.50
N GLY A 162 2.78 -4.03 -7.32
CA GLY A 162 1.52 -4.00 -6.60
C GLY A 162 1.43 -5.11 -5.58
N PHE A 163 0.24 -5.23 -5.01
CA PHE A 163 -0.11 -6.28 -4.07
C PHE A 163 -1.49 -6.86 -4.36
N ALA A 164 -1.78 -8.01 -3.77
CA ALA A 164 -3.10 -8.61 -3.69
C ALA A 164 -3.30 -9.21 -2.30
N ASP A 165 -4.39 -8.79 -1.67
CA ASP A 165 -4.84 -9.25 -0.37
C ASP A 165 -6.14 -10.01 -0.47
N PHE A 166 -6.23 -11.10 0.30
CA PHE A 166 -7.43 -11.87 0.46
C PHE A 166 -7.59 -12.26 1.93
N TRP A 167 -8.67 -11.80 2.57
CA TRP A 167 -8.86 -12.06 3.98
C TRP A 167 -10.30 -12.34 4.37
N GLY A 168 -10.49 -12.99 5.52
CA GLY A 168 -11.80 -13.20 6.10
C GLY A 168 -12.25 -12.02 6.95
N ASP A 169 -13.52 -11.64 6.85
CA ASP A 169 -14.13 -10.58 7.66
C ASP A 169 -15.61 -10.88 7.92
N ARG A 170 -16.28 -9.95 8.59
CA ARG A 170 -17.72 -9.97 8.79
C ARG A 170 -18.39 -8.85 8.03
N ARG A 171 -19.51 -9.17 7.41
CA ARG A 171 -20.35 -8.15 6.77
C ARG A 171 -20.98 -7.26 7.84
N PHE A 172 -20.88 -5.95 7.66
CA PHE A 172 -21.38 -4.97 8.62
C PHE A 172 -22.91 -5.02 8.78
N THR A 173 -23.65 -5.41 7.75
CA THR A 173 -25.13 -5.36 7.74
C THR A 173 -25.78 -6.51 8.49
N ASP A 174 -25.21 -7.71 8.50
CA ASP A 174 -25.82 -8.93 9.04
C ASP A 174 -24.86 -9.83 9.83
N GLY A 175 -23.60 -9.44 9.93
CA GLY A 175 -22.58 -10.19 10.67
C GLY A 175 -22.18 -11.53 10.04
N GLN A 176 -22.57 -11.82 8.79
CA GLN A 176 -22.18 -13.04 8.11
C GLN A 176 -20.69 -13.02 7.78
N ASN A 177 -20.06 -14.20 7.80
CA ASN A 177 -18.68 -14.34 7.35
C ASN A 177 -18.59 -14.08 5.85
N ILE A 178 -17.69 -13.19 5.46
CA ILE A 178 -17.38 -12.89 4.06
C ILE A 178 -15.87 -13.00 3.84
N ALA A 179 -15.49 -13.15 2.60
CA ALA A 179 -14.12 -12.94 2.16
C ALA A 179 -14.04 -11.61 1.43
N ILE A 180 -12.96 -10.86 1.68
CA ILE A 180 -12.64 -9.60 1.02
C ILE A 180 -11.43 -9.82 0.14
N PHE A 181 -11.48 -9.29 -1.07
CA PHE A 181 -10.36 -9.25 -2.00
C PHE A 181 -10.04 -7.81 -2.35
N LEU A 182 -8.76 -7.47 -2.32
CA LEU A 182 -8.22 -6.19 -2.76
C LEU A 182 -6.92 -6.44 -3.52
N THR A 183 -6.74 -5.78 -4.65
CA THR A 183 -5.46 -5.71 -5.33
C THR A 183 -5.27 -4.33 -5.94
N GLU A 184 -4.04 -3.83 -5.85
CA GLU A 184 -3.67 -2.50 -6.38
C GLU A 184 -2.43 -2.62 -7.28
N PRO A 185 -2.61 -3.14 -8.52
CA PRO A 185 -1.54 -3.08 -9.51
C PRO A 185 -1.24 -1.64 -9.89
N GLN A 186 0.05 -1.30 -9.88
CA GLN A 186 0.59 0.01 -10.25
C GLN A 186 1.45 -0.12 -11.50
N PHE A 187 1.34 0.87 -12.40
CA PHE A 187 2.18 0.98 -13.57
C PHE A 187 2.85 2.35 -13.63
N TRP A 188 4.17 2.38 -13.68
CA TRP A 188 4.98 3.60 -13.59
C TRP A 188 5.90 3.76 -14.79
N VAL A 189 6.04 5.01 -15.26
CA VAL A 189 7.07 5.48 -16.18
C VAL A 189 8.08 6.27 -15.36
N ASN A 190 9.32 5.78 -15.27
CA ASN A 190 10.40 6.39 -14.50
C ASN A 190 11.12 7.43 -15.37
N LEU A 191 10.89 8.72 -15.13
CA LEU A 191 11.33 9.79 -16.02
C LEU A 191 12.85 9.95 -16.08
N ASN A 192 13.56 9.60 -15.00
CA ASN A 192 15.04 9.60 -14.96
C ASN A 192 15.67 8.52 -15.85
N ARG A 193 14.89 7.62 -16.47
CA ARG A 193 15.34 6.63 -17.44
C ARG A 193 15.14 7.07 -18.89
N ILE A 194 14.55 8.24 -19.11
CA ILE A 194 14.41 8.83 -20.44
C ILE A 194 15.74 9.47 -20.82
N LYS A 195 16.20 9.24 -22.07
CA LYS A 195 17.44 9.82 -22.60
C LYS A 195 17.42 11.36 -22.47
N GLY A 196 18.44 11.91 -21.84
CA GLY A 196 18.59 13.35 -21.62
C GLY A 196 17.98 13.89 -20.34
N VAL A 197 17.32 13.04 -19.53
CA VAL A 197 16.87 13.39 -18.17
C VAL A 197 17.96 12.96 -17.17
N SER A 198 18.21 13.78 -16.17
CA SER A 198 19.15 13.46 -15.09
C SER A 198 18.71 12.23 -14.29
N ASP A 199 19.65 11.36 -13.91
CA ASP A 199 19.39 10.21 -13.02
C ASP A 199 18.88 10.65 -11.64
N ASP A 200 19.17 11.88 -11.21
CA ASP A 200 18.70 12.45 -9.94
C ASP A 200 17.24 12.96 -10.00
N PHE A 201 16.67 13.07 -11.20
CA PHE A 201 15.27 13.45 -11.36
C PHE A 201 14.34 12.25 -11.17
N LYS A 202 14.22 11.79 -9.94
CA LYS A 202 13.55 10.54 -9.54
C LYS A 202 12.01 10.66 -9.51
N LEU A 203 11.43 11.39 -10.46
CA LEU A 203 9.99 11.47 -10.66
C LEU A 203 9.52 10.31 -11.55
N SER A 204 8.47 9.65 -11.13
CA SER A 204 7.71 8.70 -11.95
C SER A 204 6.27 9.20 -12.09
N VAL A 205 5.66 8.94 -13.24
CA VAL A 205 4.23 9.16 -13.48
C VAL A 205 3.58 7.84 -13.82
N GLY A 206 2.34 7.65 -13.39
CA GLY A 206 1.74 6.34 -13.53
C GLY A 206 0.28 6.28 -13.14
N THR A 207 -0.18 5.08 -12.91
CA THR A 207 -1.54 4.74 -12.51
C THR A 207 -1.53 3.60 -11.50
N GLU A 208 -2.49 3.60 -10.63
CA GLU A 208 -2.83 2.50 -9.73
C GLU A 208 -4.30 2.13 -9.96
N TRP A 209 -4.62 0.87 -9.84
CA TRP A 209 -5.97 0.37 -10.08
C TRP A 209 -6.43 -0.40 -8.86
N GLU A 210 -7.27 0.21 -8.02
CA GLU A 210 -7.95 -0.53 -6.95
C GLU A 210 -8.97 -1.48 -7.57
N ILE A 211 -8.69 -2.78 -7.54
CA ILE A 211 -9.60 -3.83 -8.00
C ILE A 211 -10.01 -4.62 -6.77
N SER A 212 -11.30 -4.61 -6.45
CA SER A 212 -11.76 -5.17 -5.19
C SER A 212 -13.11 -5.87 -5.29
N ASN A 213 -13.33 -6.80 -4.35
CA ASN A 213 -14.62 -7.41 -4.06
C ASN A 213 -14.87 -7.37 -2.55
N ASN A 214 -16.04 -6.90 -2.14
CA ASN A 214 -16.43 -6.70 -0.75
C ASN A 214 -15.58 -5.67 0.04
N PHE A 215 -14.61 -4.99 -0.56
CA PHE A 215 -13.78 -3.97 0.09
C PHE A 215 -14.49 -2.60 0.10
N VAL A 216 -14.78 -2.04 -1.07
CA VAL A 216 -15.45 -0.72 -1.20
C VAL A 216 -16.85 -0.77 -0.60
N ASN A 217 -17.61 -1.80 -0.94
CA ASN A 217 -18.93 -2.11 -0.39
C ASN A 217 -19.07 -3.62 -0.26
N GLN A 218 -19.60 -4.11 0.88
CA GLN A 218 -19.76 -5.54 1.17
C GLN A 218 -21.01 -6.12 0.49
N ASN A 219 -21.11 -5.92 -0.84
CA ASN A 219 -22.28 -6.25 -1.67
C ASN A 219 -22.01 -7.31 -2.75
N HIS A 220 -20.87 -8.01 -2.65
CA HIS A 220 -20.40 -9.04 -3.62
C HIS A 220 -20.18 -8.51 -5.05
N ARG A 221 -20.06 -7.20 -5.24
CA ARG A 221 -19.73 -6.61 -6.54
C ARG A 221 -18.24 -6.37 -6.67
N TRP A 222 -17.77 -6.46 -7.90
CA TRP A 222 -16.43 -6.07 -8.27
C TRP A 222 -16.38 -4.58 -8.57
N TYR A 223 -15.35 -3.94 -8.08
CA TYR A 223 -15.01 -2.55 -8.37
C TYR A 223 -13.64 -2.52 -9.06
N CYS A 224 -13.44 -1.58 -9.97
CA CYS A 224 -12.18 -1.30 -10.62
C CYS A 224 -12.06 0.22 -10.71
N LEU A 225 -11.21 0.80 -9.89
CA LEU A 225 -11.11 2.24 -9.63
C LEU A 225 -9.70 2.70 -9.96
N PRO A 226 -9.47 3.25 -11.17
CA PRO A 226 -8.15 3.72 -11.58
C PRO A 226 -7.82 5.07 -10.97
N THR A 227 -6.52 5.33 -10.80
CA THR A 227 -5.95 6.63 -10.44
C THR A 227 -5.01 7.14 -11.52
N LEU A 228 -4.74 8.44 -11.52
CA LEU A 228 -3.57 9.04 -12.14
C LEU A 228 -2.60 9.44 -11.02
N ALA A 229 -1.33 9.06 -11.13
CA ALA A 229 -0.41 9.22 -10.03
C ALA A 229 0.95 9.80 -10.43
N ALA A 230 1.57 10.49 -9.47
CA ALA A 230 2.96 10.92 -9.50
C ALA A 230 3.69 10.40 -8.27
N LYS A 231 4.93 9.90 -8.44
CA LYS A 231 5.76 9.35 -7.38
C LYS A 231 7.15 9.98 -7.42
N TRP A 232 7.59 10.48 -6.29
CA TRP A 232 8.97 10.94 -6.09
C TRP A 232 9.71 9.96 -5.17
N THR A 233 10.82 9.42 -5.63
CA THR A 233 11.70 8.52 -4.86
C THR A 233 12.92 9.29 -4.35
N PHE A 234 13.33 9.06 -3.09
CA PHE A 234 14.47 9.75 -2.46
C PHE A 234 15.75 8.93 -2.55
#